data_579377679ba4eca73b26ba95ab73bba3
#
_entry.id   579377679ba4eca73b26ba95ab73bba3
#
_cell.length_a   1.000
_cell.length_b   1.000
_cell.length_c   1.000
_cell.angle_alpha   90.00
_cell.angle_beta   90.00
_cell.angle_gamma   90.00
#
_symmetry.space_group_name_H-M   'P 1'
#
loop_
_entity.id
_entity.type
_entity.pdbx_description
1 polymer ?
#
loop_
_entity_poly.entity_id
_entity_poly.type
_entity_poly.pdbx_seq_one_letter_code
_entity_poly.pdbx_strand_id
1 'polypeptide(L)'
;MIRIVQADITTLNVDAIVNAANQMMLGGGGVDGAIHRAAGPELYEACLKVPEVRPGVRCPTGEARITPGFRLPAKFVIHTVGPVYRDGRHGEPELLAACYRNSLALAAANNCRSIAFPCISTGVYGYPIEDAARIAVREVKEFLSHAETQSRGEDEMEVVFCCFSEQDAAVYENVCPIEAEHLLPQPEK
;
A
#
# COMPACT_ATOMS: atom_id res chain seq x y z
N MET A 1 11.17 -7.11 -6.38
CA MET A 1 11.19 -8.06 -5.19
C MET A 1 9.95 -7.89 -4.34
N ILE A 2 9.34 -8.97 -3.83
CA ILE A 2 8.17 -8.92 -2.92
C ILE A 2 8.58 -9.44 -1.54
N ARG A 3 8.16 -8.72 -0.48
CA ARG A 3 8.32 -9.17 0.92
C ARG A 3 6.99 -9.11 1.63
N ILE A 4 6.79 -10.01 2.59
CA ILE A 4 5.65 -10.02 3.51
C ILE A 4 6.20 -9.87 4.92
N VAL A 5 5.70 -8.89 5.65
CA VAL A 5 6.12 -8.62 7.02
C VAL A 5 4.91 -8.42 7.93
N GLN A 6 5.05 -8.81 9.20
CA GLN A 6 4.13 -8.40 10.25
C GLN A 6 4.79 -7.25 11.01
N ALA A 7 4.27 -6.05 10.86
CA ALA A 7 4.84 -4.86 11.47
C ALA A 7 3.82 -3.71 11.53
N ASP A 8 4.19 -2.67 12.25
CA ASP A 8 3.54 -1.36 12.17
C ASP A 8 4.11 -0.62 10.95
N ILE A 9 3.27 -0.34 9.95
CA ILE A 9 3.69 0.30 8.70
C ILE A 9 4.34 1.66 8.91
N THR A 10 3.98 2.37 9.99
CA THR A 10 4.53 3.70 10.32
C THR A 10 6.00 3.65 10.74
N THR A 11 6.53 2.48 11.04
CA THR A 11 7.94 2.29 11.45
C THR A 11 8.86 1.86 10.31
N LEU A 12 8.31 1.56 9.14
CA LEU A 12 9.09 1.01 8.04
C LEU A 12 9.94 2.07 7.35
N ASN A 13 11.21 1.75 7.15
CA ASN A 13 12.14 2.58 6.40
C ASN A 13 12.10 2.21 4.91
N VAL A 14 11.07 2.69 4.25
CA VAL A 14 10.82 2.55 2.81
C VAL A 14 10.63 3.92 2.18
N ASP A 15 10.70 4.02 0.85
CA ASP A 15 10.49 5.32 0.19
C ASP A 15 9.05 5.81 0.31
N ALA A 16 8.08 4.91 0.18
CA ALA A 16 6.67 5.25 0.35
C ALA A 16 5.93 4.20 1.19
N ILE A 17 5.05 4.66 2.07
CA ILE A 17 4.02 3.82 2.67
C ILE A 17 2.66 4.20 2.09
N VAL A 18 1.78 3.21 1.93
CA VAL A 18 0.42 3.41 1.45
C VAL A 18 -0.52 3.53 2.64
N ASN A 19 -1.37 4.54 2.59
CA ASN A 19 -2.43 4.78 3.55
C ASN A 19 -3.76 4.31 2.95
N ALA A 20 -4.49 3.47 3.67
CA ALA A 20 -5.89 3.15 3.38
C ALA A 20 -6.77 4.31 3.89
N ALA A 21 -6.87 5.35 3.09
CA ALA A 21 -7.58 6.58 3.40
C ALA A 21 -9.09 6.47 3.11
N ASN A 22 -9.82 7.48 3.53
CA ASN A 22 -11.16 7.77 3.02
C ASN A 22 -11.11 8.88 1.97
N GLN A 23 -12.24 9.14 1.32
CA GLN A 23 -12.31 10.08 0.19
C GLN A 23 -11.98 11.54 0.58
N MET A 24 -12.19 11.94 1.83
CA MET A 24 -11.83 13.28 2.31
C MET A 24 -10.33 13.44 2.53
N MET A 25 -9.61 12.36 2.82
CA MET A 25 -8.17 12.35 3.14
C MET A 25 -7.79 13.11 4.42
N LEU A 26 -8.69 13.36 5.32
CA LEU A 26 -8.46 14.19 6.51
C LEU A 26 -8.30 13.37 7.80
N GLY A 27 -7.93 12.12 7.67
CA GLY A 27 -7.75 11.21 8.80
C GLY A 27 -8.99 10.36 9.07
N GLY A 28 -8.83 9.40 9.96
CA GLY A 28 -9.84 8.44 10.35
C GLY A 28 -9.31 7.46 11.38
N GLY A 29 -9.90 6.28 11.43
CA GLY A 29 -9.46 5.20 12.30
C GLY A 29 -8.44 4.26 11.64
N GLY A 30 -8.08 3.18 12.35
CA GLY A 30 -7.19 2.15 11.84
C GLY A 30 -5.83 2.67 11.40
N VAL A 31 -5.33 2.17 10.27
CA VAL A 31 -4.02 2.57 9.74
C VAL A 31 -3.97 4.05 9.38
N ASP A 32 -5.06 4.63 8.89
CA ASP A 32 -5.16 6.06 8.57
C ASP A 32 -4.88 6.93 9.81
N GLY A 33 -5.54 6.63 10.92
CA GLY A 33 -5.28 7.32 12.19
C GLY A 33 -3.85 7.12 12.69
N ALA A 34 -3.30 5.92 12.59
CA ALA A 34 -1.93 5.62 13.00
C ALA A 34 -0.90 6.41 12.16
N ILE A 35 -1.09 6.49 10.85
CA ILE A 35 -0.20 7.24 9.94
C ILE A 35 -0.27 8.74 10.26
N HIS A 36 -1.46 9.30 10.44
CA HIS A 36 -1.60 10.72 10.81
C HIS A 36 -0.94 11.05 12.15
N ARG A 37 -1.09 10.19 13.16
CA ARG A 37 -0.42 10.40 14.46
C ARG A 37 1.10 10.34 14.35
N ALA A 38 1.64 9.37 13.61
CA ALA A 38 3.08 9.21 13.45
C ALA A 38 3.72 10.28 12.57
N ALA A 39 3.04 10.72 11.52
CA ALA A 39 3.51 11.77 10.61
C ALA A 39 3.51 13.16 11.22
N GLY A 40 2.64 13.40 12.20
CA GLY A 40 2.43 14.71 12.79
C GLY A 40 1.40 15.56 12.04
N PRO A 41 1.08 16.78 12.56
CA PRO A 41 0.01 17.61 12.04
C PRO A 41 0.24 18.13 10.61
N GLU A 42 1.47 18.14 10.15
CA GLU A 42 1.83 18.59 8.80
C GLU A 42 1.21 17.71 7.71
N LEU A 43 0.97 16.42 7.99
CA LEU A 43 0.30 15.54 7.04
C LEU A 43 -1.15 15.97 6.79
N TYR A 44 -1.88 16.32 7.84
CA TYR A 44 -3.23 16.86 7.72
C TYR A 44 -3.26 18.13 6.88
N GLU A 45 -2.32 19.05 7.13
CA GLU A 45 -2.20 20.31 6.37
C GLU A 45 -1.89 20.05 4.88
N ALA A 46 -1.04 19.06 4.59
CA ALA A 46 -0.75 18.66 3.21
C ALA A 46 -1.98 18.04 2.53
N CYS A 47 -2.74 17.22 3.23
CA CYS A 47 -3.99 16.63 2.71
C CYS A 47 -5.04 17.70 2.41
N LEU A 48 -5.15 18.75 3.23
CA LEU A 48 -6.06 19.87 2.97
C LEU A 48 -5.76 20.59 1.66
N LYS A 49 -4.50 20.59 1.21
CA LYS A 49 -4.07 21.21 -0.05
C LYS A 49 -4.37 20.36 -1.28
N VAL A 50 -4.70 19.08 -1.12
CA VAL A 50 -5.14 18.24 -2.23
C VAL A 50 -6.48 18.76 -2.74
N PRO A 51 -6.63 19.06 -4.05
CA PRO A 51 -7.87 19.59 -4.58
C PRO A 51 -9.04 18.62 -4.42
N GLU A 52 -10.18 19.14 -4.03
CA GLU A 52 -11.43 18.39 -4.11
C GLU A 52 -11.87 18.24 -5.56
N VAL A 53 -12.13 17.01 -5.99
CA VAL A 53 -12.68 16.72 -7.32
C VAL A 53 -14.20 16.90 -7.35
N ARG A 54 -14.83 16.82 -6.20
CA ARG A 54 -16.22 17.20 -5.90
C ARG A 54 -16.34 17.46 -4.40
N PRO A 55 -17.42 18.10 -3.91
CA PRO A 55 -17.56 18.43 -2.48
C PRO A 55 -17.31 17.23 -1.57
N GLY A 56 -16.35 17.36 -0.64
CA GLY A 56 -15.98 16.33 0.32
C GLY A 56 -15.12 15.19 -0.22
N VAL A 57 -14.70 15.22 -1.49
CA VAL A 57 -13.92 14.14 -2.11
C VAL A 57 -12.63 14.69 -2.71
N ARG A 58 -11.50 14.38 -2.06
CA ARG A 58 -10.15 14.66 -2.58
C ARG A 58 -9.60 13.47 -3.35
N CYS A 59 -9.87 12.26 -2.89
CA CYS A 59 -9.43 11.02 -3.54
C CYS A 59 -10.64 10.10 -3.72
N PRO A 60 -11.16 9.96 -4.94
CA PRO A 60 -12.21 8.98 -5.23
C PRO A 60 -11.76 7.54 -4.97
N THR A 61 -12.71 6.65 -4.68
CA THR A 61 -12.42 5.21 -4.52
C THR A 61 -11.68 4.67 -5.74
N GLY A 62 -10.60 3.93 -5.49
CA GLY A 62 -9.73 3.35 -6.53
C GLY A 62 -8.61 4.25 -7.01
N GLU A 63 -8.65 5.55 -6.72
CA GLU A 63 -7.59 6.50 -7.06
C GLU A 63 -6.54 6.60 -5.94
N ALA A 64 -5.46 7.32 -6.20
CA ALA A 64 -4.40 7.56 -5.25
C ALA A 64 -3.87 9.00 -5.33
N ARG A 65 -3.37 9.50 -4.20
CA ARG A 65 -2.73 10.82 -4.06
C ARG A 65 -1.45 10.66 -3.26
N ILE A 66 -0.46 11.52 -3.49
CA ILE A 66 0.82 11.45 -2.80
C ILE A 66 1.07 12.73 -2.01
N THR A 67 1.61 12.57 -0.80
CA THR A 67 2.11 13.66 0.05
C THR A 67 3.48 13.29 0.60
N PRO A 68 4.26 14.26 1.12
CA PRO A 68 5.42 13.94 1.93
C PRO A 68 5.06 13.13 3.17
N GLY A 69 6.04 12.41 3.73
CA GLY A 69 5.87 11.58 4.94
C GLY A 69 6.11 12.32 6.26
N PHE A 70 6.66 13.53 6.21
CA PHE A 70 6.96 14.39 7.38
C PHE A 70 7.78 13.65 8.45
N ARG A 71 7.23 13.37 9.63
CA ARG A 71 7.94 12.70 10.74
C ARG A 71 8.07 11.19 10.58
N LEU A 72 7.46 10.59 9.56
CA LEU A 72 7.62 9.18 9.25
C LEU A 72 9.03 8.87 8.73
N PRO A 73 9.56 7.64 8.94
CA PRO A 73 10.76 7.17 8.24
C PRO A 73 10.58 7.18 6.72
N ALA A 74 9.40 6.88 6.23
CA ALA A 74 9.06 6.93 4.80
C ALA A 74 9.09 8.36 4.27
N LYS A 75 9.63 8.55 3.07
CA LYS A 75 9.69 9.86 2.41
C LYS A 75 8.32 10.36 1.99
N PHE A 76 7.44 9.44 1.57
CA PHE A 76 6.11 9.74 1.04
C PHE A 76 5.04 8.91 1.70
N VAL A 77 3.83 9.47 1.73
CA VAL A 77 2.59 8.73 1.96
C VAL A 77 1.78 8.74 0.68
N ILE A 78 1.40 7.57 0.20
CA ILE A 78 0.46 7.41 -0.91
C ILE A 78 -0.89 7.06 -0.32
N HIS A 79 -1.85 7.96 -0.47
CA HIS A 79 -3.21 7.80 0.03
C HIS A 79 -4.06 7.16 -1.06
N THR A 80 -4.66 6.03 -0.80
CA THR A 80 -5.60 5.37 -1.71
C THR A 80 -6.86 4.97 -0.97
N VAL A 81 -7.98 4.96 -1.66
CA VAL A 81 -9.29 4.73 -1.06
C VAL A 81 -9.83 3.40 -1.58
N GLY A 82 -9.79 2.38 -0.73
CA GLY A 82 -10.33 1.08 -1.04
C GLY A 82 -11.85 1.07 -1.04
N PRO A 83 -12.48 0.13 -1.78
CA PRO A 83 -13.92 -0.02 -1.79
C PRO A 83 -14.44 -0.61 -0.46
N VAL A 84 -15.66 -0.22 -0.08
CA VAL A 84 -16.45 -0.94 0.90
C VAL A 84 -16.97 -2.22 0.24
N TYR A 85 -16.67 -3.35 0.83
CA TYR A 85 -17.12 -4.64 0.28
C TYR A 85 -18.59 -4.89 0.59
N ARG A 86 -19.34 -5.30 -0.42
CA ARG A 86 -20.74 -5.74 -0.31
C ARG A 86 -20.86 -7.22 -0.59
N ASP A 87 -20.58 -7.63 -1.83
CA ASP A 87 -20.71 -9.01 -2.29
C ASP A 87 -19.72 -9.39 -3.40
N GLY A 88 -18.84 -8.47 -3.79
CA GLY A 88 -17.87 -8.65 -4.88
C GLY A 88 -18.45 -8.48 -6.29
N ARG A 89 -19.71 -8.02 -6.40
CA ARG A 89 -20.43 -7.85 -7.69
C ARG A 89 -20.77 -6.40 -8.03
N HIS A 90 -20.28 -5.45 -7.21
CA HIS A 90 -20.51 -4.01 -7.38
C HIS A 90 -19.22 -3.27 -7.75
N GLY A 91 -18.32 -3.92 -8.50
CA GLY A 91 -17.06 -3.33 -8.93
C GLY A 91 -15.96 -3.31 -7.87
N GLU A 92 -16.18 -3.91 -6.69
CA GLU A 92 -15.19 -3.91 -5.60
C GLU A 92 -13.85 -4.53 -6.03
N PRO A 93 -13.79 -5.67 -6.75
CA PRO A 93 -12.52 -6.23 -7.20
C PRO A 93 -11.71 -5.29 -8.09
N GLU A 94 -12.38 -4.62 -9.05
CA GLU A 94 -11.72 -3.67 -9.95
C GLU A 94 -11.25 -2.41 -9.22
N LEU A 95 -12.04 -1.91 -8.28
CA LEU A 95 -11.68 -0.74 -7.48
C LEU A 95 -10.50 -1.05 -6.55
N LEU A 96 -10.47 -2.24 -5.94
CA LEU A 96 -9.34 -2.66 -5.12
C LEU A 96 -8.07 -2.83 -5.97
N ALA A 97 -8.18 -3.46 -7.13
CA ALA A 97 -7.08 -3.58 -8.08
C ALA A 97 -6.53 -2.21 -8.50
N ALA A 98 -7.41 -1.25 -8.77
CA ALA A 98 -7.05 0.11 -9.12
C ALA A 98 -6.26 0.81 -7.99
N CYS A 99 -6.58 0.57 -6.72
CA CYS A 99 -5.81 1.09 -5.60
C CYS A 99 -4.34 0.68 -5.67
N TYR A 100 -4.07 -0.58 -5.94
CA TYR A 100 -2.70 -1.08 -6.08
C TYR A 100 -2.01 -0.52 -7.31
N ARG A 101 -2.65 -0.58 -8.48
CA ARG A 101 -2.09 -0.04 -9.73
C ARG A 101 -1.75 1.45 -9.62
N ASN A 102 -2.67 2.25 -9.15
CA ASN A 102 -2.49 3.70 -9.04
C ASN A 102 -1.43 4.07 -8.00
N SER A 103 -1.37 3.33 -6.89
CA SER A 103 -0.33 3.54 -5.87
C SER A 103 1.06 3.20 -6.40
N LEU A 104 1.22 2.09 -7.10
CA LEU A 104 2.48 1.69 -7.72
C LEU A 104 2.93 2.69 -8.80
N ALA A 105 1.98 3.17 -9.63
CA ALA A 105 2.26 4.18 -10.65
C ALA A 105 2.76 5.49 -10.03
N LEU A 106 2.16 5.95 -8.94
CA LEU A 106 2.62 7.15 -8.21
C LEU A 106 4.00 6.95 -7.59
N ALA A 107 4.26 5.79 -7.00
CA ALA A 107 5.57 5.46 -6.45
C ALA A 107 6.65 5.52 -7.55
N ALA A 108 6.40 4.89 -8.68
CA ALA A 108 7.32 4.90 -9.82
C ALA A 108 7.54 6.32 -10.37
N ALA A 109 6.48 7.12 -10.51
CA ALA A 109 6.56 8.50 -10.99
C ALA A 109 7.36 9.41 -10.04
N ASN A 110 7.46 9.06 -8.76
CA ASN A 110 8.25 9.77 -7.75
C ASN A 110 9.60 9.10 -7.44
N ASN A 111 10.08 8.23 -8.31
CA ASN A 111 11.36 7.53 -8.21
C ASN A 111 11.52 6.71 -6.92
N CYS A 112 10.43 6.18 -6.38
CA CYS A 112 10.49 5.28 -5.24
C CYS A 112 11.06 3.92 -5.66
N ARG A 113 11.99 3.41 -4.86
CA ARG A 113 12.56 2.06 -5.00
C ARG A 113 11.95 1.06 -4.04
N SER A 114 11.18 1.54 -3.08
CA SER A 114 10.47 0.70 -2.11
C SER A 114 9.12 1.30 -1.76
N ILE A 115 8.13 0.43 -1.63
CA ILE A 115 6.76 0.78 -1.24
C ILE A 115 6.21 -0.29 -0.31
N ALA A 116 5.51 0.13 0.75
CA ALA A 116 4.82 -0.78 1.65
C ALA A 116 3.31 -0.56 1.60
N PHE A 117 2.57 -1.64 1.47
CA PHE A 117 1.11 -1.65 1.47
C PHE A 117 0.53 -2.22 2.76
N PRO A 118 -0.52 -1.61 3.32
CA PRO A 118 -1.37 -2.26 4.32
C PRO A 118 -2.34 -3.22 3.63
N CYS A 119 -3.12 -3.96 4.42
CA CYS A 119 -4.21 -4.80 3.92
C CYS A 119 -5.44 -3.93 3.58
N ILE A 120 -5.46 -3.36 2.38
CA ILE A 120 -6.49 -2.40 1.95
C ILE A 120 -7.89 -3.04 1.97
N SER A 121 -8.88 -2.33 2.49
CA SER A 121 -10.31 -2.71 2.56
C SER A 121 -10.64 -3.89 3.48
N THR A 122 -9.69 -4.54 4.13
CA THR A 122 -9.95 -5.77 4.90
C THR A 122 -10.34 -5.54 6.36
N GLY A 123 -10.25 -4.31 6.84
CA GLY A 123 -10.73 -3.92 8.17
C GLY A 123 -12.23 -3.62 8.18
N VAL A 124 -12.57 -2.39 8.54
CA VAL A 124 -13.98 -1.92 8.64
C VAL A 124 -14.75 -2.06 7.32
N TYR A 125 -14.06 -1.96 6.18
CA TYR A 125 -14.69 -2.10 4.86
C TYR A 125 -15.03 -3.55 4.49
N GLY A 126 -14.61 -4.53 5.28
CA GLY A 126 -15.10 -5.90 5.26
C GLY A 126 -14.72 -6.74 4.05
N TYR A 127 -13.73 -6.34 3.27
CA TYR A 127 -13.26 -7.18 2.16
C TYR A 127 -12.67 -8.49 2.70
N PRO A 128 -13.09 -9.68 2.18
CA PRO A 128 -12.50 -10.95 2.59
C PRO A 128 -10.99 -10.95 2.35
N ILE A 129 -10.21 -11.27 3.39
CA ILE A 129 -8.76 -11.13 3.37
C ILE A 129 -8.09 -11.94 2.26
N GLU A 130 -8.54 -13.17 2.03
CA GLU A 130 -7.95 -14.02 1.00
C GLU A 130 -8.19 -13.47 -0.41
N ASP A 131 -9.42 -13.02 -0.69
CA ASP A 131 -9.76 -12.42 -1.99
C ASP A 131 -9.00 -11.11 -2.21
N ALA A 132 -8.90 -10.29 -1.18
CA ALA A 132 -8.13 -9.05 -1.22
C ALA A 132 -6.64 -9.32 -1.45
N ALA A 133 -6.06 -10.28 -0.76
CA ALA A 133 -4.66 -10.68 -0.92
C ALA A 133 -4.36 -11.18 -2.34
N ARG A 134 -5.25 -11.96 -2.94
CA ARG A 134 -5.10 -12.43 -4.32
C ARG A 134 -5.05 -11.27 -5.32
N ILE A 135 -5.91 -10.28 -5.13
CA ILE A 135 -5.92 -9.07 -5.97
C ILE A 135 -4.62 -8.29 -5.78
N ALA A 136 -4.22 -8.04 -4.55
CA ALA A 136 -3.00 -7.31 -4.23
C ALA A 136 -1.75 -7.94 -4.85
N VAL A 137 -1.58 -9.23 -4.66
CA VAL A 137 -0.43 -9.99 -5.16
C VAL A 137 -0.42 -10.02 -6.69
N ARG A 138 -1.58 -10.22 -7.33
CA ARG A 138 -1.70 -10.18 -8.78
C ARG A 138 -1.25 -8.85 -9.36
N GLU A 139 -1.77 -7.74 -8.86
CA GLU A 139 -1.47 -6.42 -9.35
C GLU A 139 0.03 -6.05 -9.16
N VAL A 140 0.59 -6.42 -8.03
CA VAL A 140 2.02 -6.18 -7.76
C VAL A 140 2.90 -7.03 -8.70
N LYS A 141 2.59 -8.30 -8.89
CA LYS A 141 3.33 -9.16 -9.82
C LYS A 141 3.26 -8.66 -11.26
N GLU A 142 2.08 -8.23 -11.72
CA GLU A 142 1.93 -7.65 -13.05
C GLU A 142 2.76 -6.37 -13.21
N PHE A 143 2.74 -5.50 -12.21
CA PHE A 143 3.54 -4.27 -12.23
C PHE A 143 5.04 -4.57 -12.31
N LEU A 144 5.55 -5.46 -11.46
CA LEU A 144 6.98 -5.81 -11.44
C LEU A 144 7.41 -6.49 -12.75
N SER A 145 6.61 -7.38 -13.31
CA SER A 145 6.85 -8.05 -14.59
C SER A 145 6.97 -7.05 -15.76
N HIS A 146 6.13 -6.00 -15.80
CA HIS A 146 6.21 -4.95 -16.80
C HIS A 146 7.44 -4.06 -16.62
N ALA A 147 7.84 -3.78 -15.38
CA ALA A 147 9.04 -3.02 -15.07
C ALA A 147 10.31 -3.74 -15.52
N GLU A 148 10.42 -5.04 -15.31
CA GLU A 148 11.54 -5.86 -15.77
C GLU A 148 11.72 -5.86 -17.28
N THR A 149 10.63 -5.79 -18.04
CA THR A 149 10.69 -5.73 -19.51
C THR A 149 11.10 -4.37 -20.04
N GLN A 150 10.97 -3.31 -19.27
CA GLN A 150 11.27 -1.92 -19.67
C GLN A 150 12.62 -1.43 -19.16
N SER A 151 13.10 -1.94 -18.04
CA SER A 151 14.39 -1.56 -17.45
C SER A 151 15.36 -2.74 -17.48
N ARG A 152 16.56 -2.48 -18.01
CA ARG A 152 17.64 -3.46 -17.97
C ARG A 152 18.23 -3.52 -16.55
N GLY A 153 17.61 -4.28 -15.66
CA GLY A 153 18.31 -5.00 -14.58
C GLY A 153 18.81 -4.26 -13.35
N GLU A 154 18.64 -2.94 -13.17
CA GLU A 154 19.28 -2.26 -12.03
C GLU A 154 18.31 -1.55 -11.04
N ASP A 155 17.04 -1.43 -11.32
CA ASP A 155 16.08 -0.67 -10.49
C ASP A 155 14.76 -1.41 -10.22
N GLU A 156 14.82 -2.66 -9.75
CA GLU A 156 13.63 -3.38 -9.35
C GLU A 156 13.06 -2.79 -8.05
N MET A 157 11.80 -2.37 -8.10
CA MET A 157 11.09 -1.85 -6.92
C MET A 157 10.87 -2.98 -5.90
N GLU A 158 11.23 -2.72 -4.64
CA GLU A 158 10.84 -3.57 -3.52
C GLU A 158 9.40 -3.25 -3.10
N VAL A 159 8.54 -4.26 -3.08
CA VAL A 159 7.16 -4.13 -2.60
C VAL A 159 6.98 -4.94 -1.34
N VAL A 160 6.57 -4.27 -0.27
CA VAL A 160 6.34 -4.88 1.05
C VAL A 160 4.84 -4.93 1.32
N PHE A 161 4.30 -6.13 1.53
CA PHE A 161 2.99 -6.30 2.13
C PHE A 161 3.14 -6.30 3.65
N CYS A 162 2.69 -5.21 4.28
CA CYS A 162 2.78 -5.01 5.71
C CYS A 162 1.47 -5.39 6.38
N CYS A 163 1.45 -6.55 7.02
CA CYS A 163 0.28 -7.07 7.71
C CYS A 163 0.34 -6.70 9.19
N PHE A 164 -0.80 -6.29 9.75
CA PHE A 164 -0.87 -5.94 11.17
C PHE A 164 -0.89 -7.19 12.06
N SER A 165 -1.52 -8.29 11.60
CA SER A 165 -1.63 -9.53 12.36
C SER A 165 -0.87 -10.68 11.70
N GLU A 166 -0.49 -11.66 12.53
CA GLU A 166 0.11 -12.92 12.08
C GLU A 166 -0.84 -13.68 11.13
N GLN A 167 -2.14 -13.64 11.42
CA GLN A 167 -3.16 -14.31 10.60
C GLN A 167 -3.22 -13.73 9.20
N ASP A 168 -3.19 -12.42 9.06
CA ASP A 168 -3.20 -11.76 7.75
C ASP A 168 -1.90 -12.03 7.00
N ALA A 169 -0.75 -12.03 7.68
CA ALA A 169 0.53 -12.37 7.09
C ALA A 169 0.53 -13.80 6.53
N ALA A 170 -0.02 -14.76 7.27
CA ALA A 170 -0.14 -16.14 6.82
C ALA A 170 -0.99 -16.29 5.56
N VAL A 171 -2.07 -15.50 5.42
CA VAL A 171 -2.88 -15.47 4.19
C VAL A 171 -2.06 -14.97 3.00
N TYR A 172 -1.31 -13.89 3.17
CA TYR A 172 -0.44 -13.35 2.12
C TYR A 172 0.67 -14.36 1.73
N GLU A 173 1.28 -15.04 2.69
CA GLU A 173 2.28 -16.07 2.44
C GLU A 173 1.71 -17.25 1.63
N ASN A 174 0.48 -17.66 1.90
CA ASN A 174 -0.21 -18.71 1.15
C ASN A 174 -0.56 -18.28 -0.28
N VAL A 175 -0.96 -17.02 -0.48
CA VAL A 175 -1.32 -16.48 -1.79
C VAL A 175 -0.10 -16.17 -2.63
N CYS A 176 0.98 -15.73 -1.99
CA CYS A 176 2.25 -15.39 -2.61
C CYS A 176 3.38 -16.19 -1.97
N PRO A 177 3.52 -17.49 -2.29
CA PRO A 177 4.67 -18.23 -1.82
C PRO A 177 5.93 -17.57 -2.39
N ILE A 178 6.68 -16.93 -1.51
CA ILE A 178 8.00 -16.40 -1.84
C ILE A 178 8.91 -17.61 -1.95
N GLU A 179 9.42 -17.90 -3.14
CA GLU A 179 10.50 -18.86 -3.28
C GLU A 179 11.62 -18.39 -2.36
N ALA A 180 12.05 -19.25 -1.45
CA ALA A 180 13.12 -18.96 -0.52
C ALA A 180 14.43 -18.78 -1.29
N GLU A 181 14.64 -17.61 -1.87
CA GLU A 181 15.94 -17.24 -2.39
C GLU A 181 16.89 -17.03 -1.21
N HIS A 182 17.69 -18.07 -0.97
CA HIS A 182 18.93 -18.09 -0.21
C HIS A 182 18.95 -17.35 1.13
N LEU A 183 18.55 -18.08 2.15
CA LEU A 183 19.21 -17.99 3.45
C LEU A 183 20.67 -18.41 3.25
N LEU A 184 21.54 -17.46 2.86
CA LEU A 184 22.95 -17.65 3.04
C LEU A 184 23.23 -17.77 4.52
N PRO A 185 23.89 -18.85 4.97
CA PRO A 185 24.26 -18.97 6.37
C PRO A 185 25.15 -17.81 6.76
N GLN A 186 24.77 -17.11 7.83
CA GLN A 186 25.64 -16.09 8.44
C GLN A 186 26.95 -16.79 8.84
N PRO A 187 28.11 -16.21 8.51
CA PRO A 187 29.37 -16.78 8.99
C PRO A 187 29.43 -16.69 10.50
N GLU A 188 29.52 -17.85 11.15
CA GLU A 188 29.82 -17.94 12.57
C GLU A 188 31.12 -17.19 12.87
N LYS A 189 31.05 -16.29 13.86
CA LYS A 189 32.23 -15.71 14.52
C LYS A 189 32.44 -16.32 15.87
#